data_0257e22bd6ee29db1745ee2201969ff0
#
_entry.id   0257e22bd6ee29db1745ee2201969ff0
#
_cell.length_a   1.000
_cell.length_b   1.000
_cell.length_c   1.000
_cell.angle_alpha   90.00
_cell.angle_beta   90.00
_cell.angle_gamma   90.00
#
_symmetry.space_group_name_H-M   'P 1'
#
loop_
_entity.id
_entity.type
_entity.pdbx_description
1 polymer ?
#
loop_
_entity_poly.entity_id
_entity_poly.type
_entity_poly.pdbx_seq_one_letter_code
_entity_poly.pdbx_strand_id
1 'polypeptide(L)'
;MASLHITWHFAPEHVPTFYEALRPLHEKLVQEKECLYFNVYDIMQQPGVVRLVEIWDCDMKWMAEVQSKKDYYAPFFEATKKISLQPQNIEFMKGVGEFRFMRL
;
A
#
# COMPACT_ATOMS: atom_id res chain seq x y z
N MET A 1 5.38 5.66 -14.54
CA MET A 1 5.38 4.96 -13.26
C MET A 1 4.06 5.17 -12.54
N ALA A 2 3.58 4.18 -11.82
CA ALA A 2 2.38 4.28 -11.01
C ALA A 2 2.78 4.54 -9.56
N SER A 3 2.23 5.60 -8.96
CA SER A 3 2.45 5.95 -7.56
C SER A 3 1.12 5.95 -6.83
N LEU A 4 1.08 5.34 -5.65
CA LEU A 4 -0.16 5.29 -4.90
C LEU A 4 0.06 5.34 -3.40
N HIS A 5 -0.95 5.88 -2.71
CA HIS A 5 -1.07 5.85 -1.25
C HIS A 5 -2.30 5.03 -0.89
N ILE A 6 -2.17 4.17 0.10
CA ILE A 6 -3.31 3.48 0.67
C ILE A 6 -3.33 3.79 2.16
N THR A 7 -4.45 4.32 2.64
CA THR A 7 -4.59 4.71 4.05
C THR A 7 -5.68 3.88 4.71
N TRP A 8 -5.36 3.32 5.87
CA TRP A 8 -6.29 2.58 6.71
C TRP A 8 -6.47 3.27 8.05
N HIS A 9 -7.66 3.09 8.62
CA HIS A 9 -7.99 3.60 9.95
C HIS A 9 -8.37 2.41 10.84
N PHE A 10 -7.59 2.18 11.88
CA PHE A 10 -7.81 1.10 12.85
C PHE A 10 -7.93 1.67 14.25
N ALA A 11 -8.57 0.92 15.16
CA ALA A 11 -8.34 1.16 16.58
C ALA A 11 -6.84 0.94 16.84
N PRO A 12 -6.18 1.80 17.63
CA PRO A 12 -4.72 1.68 17.81
C PRO A 12 -4.25 0.30 18.27
N GLU A 13 -5.03 -0.40 19.08
CA GLU A 13 -4.70 -1.76 19.55
C GLU A 13 -4.68 -2.80 18.43
N HIS A 14 -5.29 -2.50 17.27
CA HIS A 14 -5.32 -3.43 16.13
C HIS A 14 -4.18 -3.21 15.12
N VAL A 15 -3.36 -2.19 15.31
CA VAL A 15 -2.23 -1.91 14.39
C VAL A 15 -1.25 -3.08 14.34
N PRO A 16 -0.87 -3.72 15.46
CA PRO A 16 -0.02 -4.92 15.38
C PRO A 16 -0.64 -6.05 14.56
N THR A 17 -1.96 -6.22 14.62
CA THR A 17 -2.66 -7.23 13.81
C THR A 17 -2.54 -6.91 12.32
N PHE A 18 -2.64 -5.62 11.94
CA PHE A 18 -2.42 -5.18 10.58
C PHE A 18 -1.01 -5.54 10.10
N TYR A 19 0.02 -5.28 10.91
CA TYR A 19 1.40 -5.59 10.52
C TYR A 19 1.60 -7.09 10.32
N GLU A 20 0.99 -7.93 11.15
CA GLU A 20 1.07 -9.37 10.97
C GLU A 20 0.41 -9.83 9.67
N ALA A 21 -0.74 -9.23 9.32
CA ALA A 21 -1.41 -9.52 8.05
C ALA A 21 -0.59 -9.05 6.84
N LEU A 22 0.16 -7.95 7.00
CA LEU A 22 0.96 -7.37 5.93
C LEU A 22 2.22 -8.18 5.63
N ARG A 23 2.80 -8.87 6.61
CA ARG A 23 4.09 -9.57 6.42
C ARG A 23 4.12 -10.49 5.20
N PRO A 24 3.17 -11.43 5.04
CA PRO A 24 3.21 -12.32 3.88
C PRO A 24 3.06 -11.56 2.55
N LEU A 25 2.22 -10.53 2.54
CA LEU A 25 2.03 -9.70 1.35
C LEU A 25 3.30 -8.92 1.02
N HIS A 26 3.93 -8.33 2.02
CA HIS A 26 5.20 -7.61 1.86
C HIS A 26 6.26 -8.51 1.22
N GLU A 27 6.40 -9.74 1.70
CA GLU A 27 7.35 -10.69 1.15
C GLU A 27 7.13 -10.96 -0.34
N LYS A 28 5.86 -11.01 -0.77
CA LYS A 28 5.52 -11.21 -2.18
C LYS A 28 5.78 -9.96 -3.01
N LEU A 29 5.37 -8.80 -2.50
CA LEU A 29 5.47 -7.54 -3.25
C LEU A 29 6.91 -7.12 -3.51
N VAL A 30 7.81 -7.30 -2.54
CA VAL A 30 9.21 -6.90 -2.72
C VAL A 30 9.96 -7.80 -3.71
N GLN A 31 9.39 -8.94 -4.07
CA GLN A 31 9.95 -9.83 -5.09
C GLN A 31 9.47 -9.49 -6.50
N GLU A 32 8.42 -8.66 -6.62
CA GLU A 32 7.94 -8.23 -7.92
C GLU A 32 8.92 -7.22 -8.50
N LYS A 33 9.44 -7.50 -9.71
CA LYS A 33 10.45 -6.63 -10.33
C LYS A 33 9.95 -5.23 -10.64
N GLU A 34 8.63 -5.08 -10.81
CA GLU A 34 8.01 -3.79 -11.07
C GLU A 34 7.86 -2.93 -9.81
N CYS A 35 8.00 -3.52 -8.63
CA CYS A 35 7.88 -2.79 -7.36
C CYS A 35 9.18 -2.03 -7.07
N LEU A 36 9.16 -0.71 -7.19
CA LEU A 36 10.34 0.13 -6.98
C LEU A 36 10.44 0.67 -5.56
N TYR A 37 9.30 0.82 -4.89
CA TYR A 37 9.25 1.41 -3.56
C TYR A 37 8.01 0.89 -2.84
N PHE A 38 8.19 0.45 -1.60
CA PHE A 38 7.11 -0.04 -0.77
C PHE A 38 7.46 0.28 0.68
N ASN A 39 6.75 1.22 1.28
CA ASN A 39 6.99 1.60 2.67
C ASN A 39 5.69 1.81 3.40
N VAL A 40 5.69 1.46 4.68
CA VAL A 40 4.55 1.61 5.58
C VAL A 40 4.89 2.69 6.59
N TYR A 41 3.95 3.59 6.82
CA TYR A 41 4.12 4.70 7.75
C TYR A 41 2.98 4.76 8.75
N ASP A 42 3.33 4.91 10.03
CA ASP A 42 2.37 5.32 11.04
C ASP A 42 2.21 6.83 10.94
N ILE A 43 0.97 7.31 10.94
CA ILE A 43 0.74 8.76 10.97
C ILE A 43 0.82 9.20 12.41
N MET A 44 1.92 9.86 12.78
CA MET A 44 2.27 10.15 14.18
C MET A 44 1.19 10.92 14.92
N GLN A 45 0.50 11.85 14.23
CA GLN A 45 -0.53 12.69 14.85
C GLN A 45 -1.90 12.02 14.94
N GLN A 46 -2.05 10.84 14.36
CA GLN A 46 -3.34 10.12 14.29
C GLN A 46 -3.14 8.65 14.63
N PRO A 47 -3.11 8.30 15.92
CA PRO A 47 -2.93 6.90 16.33
C PRO A 47 -3.97 5.99 15.67
N GLY A 48 -3.51 4.86 15.12
CA GLY A 48 -4.37 3.93 14.39
C GLY A 48 -4.48 4.18 12.90
N VAL A 49 -3.95 5.31 12.41
CA VAL A 49 -3.91 5.60 10.98
C VAL A 49 -2.57 5.14 10.41
N VAL A 50 -2.64 4.27 9.41
CA VAL A 50 -1.46 3.69 8.75
C VAL A 50 -1.54 3.97 7.27
N ARG A 51 -0.42 4.37 6.68
CA ARG A 51 -0.34 4.67 5.24
C ARG A 51 0.73 3.84 4.58
N LEU A 52 0.37 3.24 3.46
CA LEU A 52 1.27 2.53 2.59
C LEU A 52 1.57 3.42 1.39
N VAL A 53 2.86 3.56 1.08
CA VAL A 53 3.32 4.34 -0.08
C VAL A 53 4.01 3.39 -1.04
N GLU A 54 3.56 3.37 -2.29
CA GLU A 54 4.10 2.47 -3.31
C GLU A 54 4.44 3.22 -4.58
N ILE A 55 5.54 2.82 -5.21
CA ILE A 55 5.91 3.28 -6.55
C ILE A 55 6.23 2.04 -7.39
N TRP A 56 5.59 1.94 -8.56
CA TRP A 56 5.71 0.79 -9.44
C TRP A 56 6.19 1.20 -10.83
N ASP A 57 7.06 0.42 -11.41
CA ASP A 57 7.54 0.60 -12.79
C ASP A 57 6.53 -0.02 -13.75
N CYS A 58 5.40 0.66 -13.90
CA CYS A 58 4.31 0.23 -14.77
C CYS A 58 3.38 1.39 -15.04
N ASP A 59 2.44 1.21 -15.97
CA ASP A 59 1.35 2.16 -16.17
C ASP A 59 0.12 1.73 -15.34
N MET A 60 -0.90 2.58 -15.32
CA MET A 60 -2.12 2.31 -14.55
C MET A 60 -2.91 1.14 -15.12
N LYS A 61 -2.85 0.93 -16.43
CA LYS A 61 -3.53 -0.18 -17.07
C LYS A 61 -2.96 -1.52 -16.58
N TRP A 62 -1.64 -1.65 -16.56
CA TRP A 62 -0.98 -2.86 -16.07
C TRP A 62 -1.31 -3.08 -14.59
N MET A 63 -1.28 -2.00 -13.78
CA MET A 63 -1.62 -2.09 -12.36
C MET A 63 -3.02 -2.65 -12.17
N ALA A 64 -4.00 -2.14 -12.92
CA ALA A 64 -5.39 -2.56 -12.80
C ALA A 64 -5.65 -3.97 -13.35
N GLU A 65 -5.00 -4.32 -14.46
CA GLU A 65 -5.30 -5.57 -15.17
C GLU A 65 -4.43 -6.75 -14.75
N VAL A 66 -3.23 -6.49 -14.25
CA VAL A 66 -2.26 -7.55 -13.89
C VAL A 66 -2.00 -7.57 -12.40
N GLN A 67 -1.40 -6.50 -11.85
CA GLN A 67 -0.95 -6.51 -10.46
C GLN A 67 -2.11 -6.66 -9.48
N SER A 68 -3.17 -5.88 -9.64
CA SER A 68 -4.30 -5.89 -8.70
C SER A 68 -5.05 -7.22 -8.67
N LYS A 69 -4.87 -8.07 -9.68
CA LYS A 69 -5.54 -9.36 -9.79
C LYS A 69 -4.73 -10.53 -9.26
N LYS A 70 -3.53 -10.27 -8.73
CA LYS A 70 -2.73 -11.31 -8.12
C LYS A 70 -3.44 -11.86 -6.90
N ASP A 71 -3.45 -13.18 -6.75
CA ASP A 71 -4.25 -13.87 -5.73
C ASP A 71 -3.71 -13.69 -4.30
N TYR A 72 -2.46 -13.30 -4.15
CA TYR A 72 -1.87 -13.13 -2.81
C TYR A 72 -2.41 -11.93 -2.03
N TYR A 73 -3.18 -11.04 -2.67
CA TYR A 73 -3.83 -9.92 -1.97
C TYR A 73 -5.04 -10.34 -1.13
N ALA A 74 -5.75 -11.39 -1.53
CA ALA A 74 -7.02 -11.74 -0.93
C ALA A 74 -6.95 -11.97 0.59
N PRO A 75 -6.01 -12.77 1.12
CA PRO A 75 -5.91 -12.96 2.57
C PRO A 75 -5.66 -11.67 3.34
N PHE A 76 -4.85 -10.78 2.77
CA PHE A 76 -4.53 -9.50 3.38
C PHE A 76 -5.77 -8.61 3.46
N PHE A 77 -6.50 -8.45 2.36
CA PHE A 77 -7.69 -7.61 2.35
C PHE A 77 -8.79 -8.17 3.27
N GLU A 78 -8.93 -9.49 3.32
CA GLU A 78 -9.88 -10.11 4.22
C GLU A 78 -9.54 -9.83 5.69
N ALA A 79 -8.28 -9.95 6.06
CA ALA A 79 -7.82 -9.67 7.42
C ALA A 79 -7.99 -8.20 7.80
N THR A 80 -7.62 -7.27 6.91
CA THR A 80 -7.72 -5.83 7.20
C THR A 80 -9.17 -5.36 7.26
N LYS A 81 -10.04 -5.94 6.45
CA LYS A 81 -11.46 -5.60 6.46
C LYS A 81 -12.10 -5.86 7.82
N LYS A 82 -11.67 -6.91 8.53
CA LYS A 82 -12.22 -7.26 9.84
C LYS A 82 -11.91 -6.24 10.92
N ILE A 83 -10.80 -5.51 10.80
CA ILE A 83 -10.34 -4.57 11.83
C ILE A 83 -10.42 -3.11 11.40
N SER A 84 -10.76 -2.82 10.15
CA SER A 84 -10.86 -1.45 9.64
C SER A 84 -12.08 -0.74 10.21
N LEU A 85 -11.88 0.50 10.70
CA LEU A 85 -12.98 1.34 11.20
C LEU A 85 -13.79 1.93 10.06
N GLN A 86 -13.19 2.05 8.88
CA GLN A 86 -13.81 2.58 7.67
C GLN A 86 -13.13 1.96 6.45
N PRO A 87 -13.71 2.05 5.26
CA PRO A 87 -13.07 1.52 4.06
C PRO A 87 -11.70 2.17 3.84
N GLN A 88 -10.74 1.37 3.37
CA GLN A 88 -9.43 1.89 3.02
C GLN A 88 -9.55 2.94 1.91
N ASN A 89 -8.69 3.96 1.98
CA ASN A 89 -8.64 5.00 0.97
C ASN A 89 -7.43 4.78 0.07
N ILE A 90 -7.68 4.59 -1.23
CA ILE A 90 -6.62 4.41 -2.22
C ILE A 90 -6.56 5.66 -3.09
N GLU A 91 -5.37 6.28 -3.13
CA GLU A 91 -5.13 7.47 -3.94
C GLU A 91 -4.07 7.14 -4.98
N PHE A 92 -4.41 7.27 -6.26
CA PHE A 92 -3.45 7.15 -7.34
C PHE A 92 -2.93 8.53 -7.69
N MET A 93 -1.59 8.65 -7.78
CA MET A 93 -0.95 9.95 -7.97
C MET A 93 -0.18 9.95 -9.28
N LYS A 94 -0.28 11.05 -10.00
CA LYS A 94 0.47 11.26 -11.23
C LYS A 94 1.62 12.23 -10.94
N GLY A 95 2.85 11.79 -11.19
CA GLY A 95 4.01 12.66 -11.03
C GLY A 95 3.99 13.83 -12.00
N VAL A 96 4.39 15.00 -11.52
CA VAL A 96 4.57 16.19 -12.37
C VAL A 96 6.05 16.25 -12.74
N GLY A 97 6.38 15.93 -14.00
CA GLY A 97 7.75 15.64 -14.43
C GLY A 97 8.76 16.73 -14.16
N GLU A 98 8.38 18.02 -14.30
CA GLU A 98 9.28 19.13 -14.05
C GLU A 98 9.70 19.29 -12.59
N PHE A 99 8.94 18.68 -11.66
CA PHE A 99 9.22 18.75 -10.22
C PHE A 99 9.70 17.40 -9.66
N ARG A 100 10.12 16.51 -10.53
CA ARG A 100 10.64 15.21 -10.09
C ARG A 100 12.10 15.33 -9.68
N PHE A 101 12.38 14.91 -8.45
CA PHE A 101 13.74 14.82 -7.93
C PHE A 101 13.85 13.60 -7.03
N MET A 102 14.91 12.82 -7.20
CA MET A 102 15.19 11.68 -6.35
C MET A 102 16.70 11.57 -6.15
N ARG A 103 17.12 11.49 -4.90
CA ARG A 103 18.52 11.26 -4.56
C ARG A 103 18.59 9.98 -3.71
N LEU A 104 19.37 9.03 -4.19
CA LEU A 104 19.53 7.75 -3.50
C LEU A 104 20.94 7.64 -2.92
#